data_a1df847c792e80f77b89fa3bf7954013
#
_entry.id   a1df847c792e80f77b89fa3bf7954013
#
_cell.length_a   1.000
_cell.length_b   1.000
_cell.length_c   1.000
_cell.angle_alpha   90.00
_cell.angle_beta   90.00
_cell.angle_gamma   90.00
#
_symmetry.space_group_name_H-M   'P 1'
#
loop_
_entity.id
_entity.type
_entity.pdbx_description
1 polymer ?
#
loop_
_entity_poly.entity_id
_entity_poly.type
_entity_poly.pdbx_seq_one_letter_code
_entity_poly.pdbx_strand_id
1 'polypeptide(L)'
;MLKQLSIFAENTKGRMQEVTGILLREDINILGSVTNDSAEYGIVRMVVSKPEKALEALTKAGFICKLSDVLGIEVKDEVGNLNNLLLSLQESNINIDYLYLSFNRATGLPIRVLHVPDICEVEACLTNKGFNSISEVH
;
A
#
# COMPACT_ATOMS: atom_id res chain seq x y z
N MET A 1 7.48 -2.60 9.89
CA MET A 1 7.34 -2.19 8.48
C MET A 1 5.93 -2.51 8.00
N LEU A 2 5.31 -1.61 7.27
CA LEU A 2 3.97 -1.81 6.75
C LEU A 2 3.97 -2.90 5.67
N LYS A 3 3.00 -3.82 5.73
CA LYS A 3 2.89 -4.93 4.79
C LYS A 3 1.87 -4.61 3.70
N GLN A 4 2.26 -4.83 2.47
CA GLN A 4 1.40 -4.71 1.30
C GLN A 4 1.12 -6.08 0.72
N LEU A 5 -0.14 -6.32 0.40
CA LEU A 5 -0.57 -7.51 -0.32
C LEU A 5 -0.65 -7.18 -1.81
N SER A 6 0.09 -7.91 -2.63
CA SER A 6 0.02 -7.81 -4.08
C SER A 6 -0.68 -9.04 -4.63
N ILE A 7 -1.73 -8.84 -5.41
CA ILE A 7 -2.55 -9.90 -5.97
C ILE A 7 -2.48 -9.82 -7.49
N PHE A 8 -2.09 -10.92 -8.11
CA PHE A 8 -2.10 -11.05 -9.57
C PHE A 8 -3.45 -11.65 -9.97
N ALA A 9 -4.24 -10.87 -10.68
CA ALA A 9 -5.56 -11.28 -11.12
C ALA A 9 -5.72 -10.99 -12.61
N GLU A 10 -6.36 -11.92 -13.32
CA GLU A 10 -6.72 -11.67 -14.71
C GLU A 10 -7.71 -10.50 -14.77
N ASN A 11 -7.55 -9.64 -15.78
CA ASN A 11 -8.46 -8.52 -15.98
C ASN A 11 -9.76 -9.02 -16.64
N THR A 12 -10.52 -9.81 -15.88
CA THR A 12 -11.80 -10.36 -16.32
C THR A 12 -12.90 -9.88 -15.39
N LYS A 13 -14.12 -9.84 -15.93
CA LYS A 13 -15.30 -9.41 -15.19
C LYS A 13 -15.49 -10.27 -13.94
N GLY A 14 -15.65 -9.62 -12.80
CA GLY A 14 -15.92 -10.27 -11.53
C GLY A 14 -14.70 -10.72 -10.73
N ARG A 15 -13.49 -10.64 -11.26
CA ARG A 15 -12.28 -11.06 -10.50
C ARG A 15 -12.02 -10.19 -9.27
N MET A 16 -12.17 -8.86 -9.40
CA MET A 16 -12.04 -7.97 -8.25
C MET A 16 -13.11 -8.25 -7.19
N GLN A 17 -14.32 -8.53 -7.61
CA GLN A 17 -15.40 -8.87 -6.68
C GLN A 17 -15.10 -10.20 -5.96
N GLU A 18 -14.50 -11.17 -6.62
CA GLU A 18 -14.07 -12.42 -5.97
C GLU A 18 -13.04 -12.15 -4.87
N VAL A 19 -12.04 -11.31 -5.16
CA VAL A 19 -11.02 -10.92 -4.17
C VAL A 19 -11.68 -10.25 -2.97
N THR A 20 -12.48 -9.23 -3.18
CA THR A 20 -13.14 -8.50 -2.09
C THR A 20 -14.12 -9.38 -1.34
N GLY A 21 -14.79 -10.30 -2.01
CA GLY A 21 -15.69 -11.27 -1.38
C GLY A 21 -14.96 -12.23 -0.44
N ILE A 22 -13.78 -12.70 -0.83
CA ILE A 22 -12.94 -13.55 0.04
C ILE A 22 -12.52 -12.78 1.28
N LEU A 23 -12.05 -11.54 1.11
CA LEU A 23 -11.66 -10.70 2.24
C LEU A 23 -12.83 -10.40 3.18
N LEU A 24 -14.01 -10.17 2.62
CA LEU A 24 -15.22 -9.97 3.42
C LEU A 24 -15.54 -11.20 4.29
N ARG A 25 -15.48 -12.39 3.72
CA ARG A 25 -15.75 -13.63 4.46
C ARG A 25 -14.77 -13.87 5.61
N GLU A 26 -13.55 -13.37 5.45
CA GLU A 26 -12.49 -13.49 6.47
C GLU A 26 -12.46 -12.30 7.45
N ASP A 27 -13.41 -11.40 7.33
CA ASP A 27 -13.49 -10.19 8.16
C ASP A 27 -12.22 -9.32 8.07
N ILE A 28 -11.75 -9.12 6.84
CA ILE A 28 -10.55 -8.34 6.56
C ILE A 28 -10.96 -7.04 5.87
N ASN A 29 -10.57 -5.92 6.46
CA ASN A 29 -10.84 -4.60 5.90
C ASN A 29 -9.73 -4.17 4.94
N ILE A 30 -10.12 -3.61 3.81
CA ILE A 30 -9.19 -3.01 2.84
C ILE A 30 -8.97 -1.56 3.26
N LEU A 31 -7.74 -1.23 3.60
CA LEU A 31 -7.38 0.07 4.17
C LEU A 31 -6.86 1.05 3.14
N GLY A 32 -6.42 0.56 2.01
CA GLY A 32 -5.97 1.33 0.86
C GLY A 32 -5.64 0.39 -0.27
N SER A 33 -5.81 0.84 -1.50
CA SER A 33 -5.53 0.00 -2.66
C SER A 33 -5.25 0.81 -3.91
N VAL A 34 -4.51 0.19 -4.82
CA VAL A 34 -4.30 0.68 -6.18
C VAL A 34 -4.32 -0.51 -7.12
N THR A 35 -4.94 -0.33 -8.27
CA THR A 35 -5.01 -1.35 -9.31
C THR A 35 -4.27 -0.86 -10.53
N ASN A 36 -3.29 -1.63 -10.97
CA ASN A 36 -2.62 -1.39 -12.24
C ASN A 36 -3.22 -2.31 -13.29
N ASP A 37 -3.64 -1.69 -14.37
CA ASP A 37 -4.33 -2.35 -15.46
C ASP A 37 -3.39 -2.54 -16.65
N SER A 38 -3.17 -3.81 -17.03
CA SER A 38 -2.60 -4.15 -18.33
C SER A 38 -3.62 -5.00 -19.09
N ALA A 39 -3.49 -5.13 -20.41
CA ALA A 39 -4.48 -5.79 -21.24
C ALA A 39 -4.78 -7.24 -20.84
N GLU A 40 -3.82 -7.94 -20.22
CA GLU A 40 -3.93 -9.36 -19.88
C GLU A 40 -3.93 -9.65 -18.39
N TYR A 41 -3.18 -8.86 -17.60
CA TYR A 41 -3.05 -9.04 -16.16
C TYR A 41 -3.21 -7.73 -15.43
N GLY A 42 -4.01 -7.75 -14.36
CA GLY A 42 -4.02 -6.69 -13.38
C GLY A 42 -3.20 -7.07 -12.16
N ILE A 43 -2.54 -6.10 -11.57
CA ILE A 43 -1.95 -6.23 -10.25
C ILE A 43 -2.72 -5.33 -9.32
N VAL A 44 -3.31 -5.92 -8.29
CA VAL A 44 -3.98 -5.18 -7.22
C VAL A 44 -3.05 -5.15 -6.03
N ARG A 45 -2.69 -3.95 -5.60
CA ARG A 45 -1.87 -3.75 -4.41
C ARG A 45 -2.73 -3.13 -3.34
N MET A 46 -2.68 -3.69 -2.13
CA MET A 46 -3.51 -3.19 -1.05
C MET A 46 -2.84 -3.34 0.31
N VAL A 47 -3.22 -2.47 1.21
CA VAL A 47 -2.95 -2.60 2.64
C VAL A 47 -4.24 -3.05 3.30
N VAL A 48 -4.18 -4.11 4.07
CA VAL A 48 -5.34 -4.73 4.71
C VAL A 48 -5.13 -4.88 6.22
N SER A 49 -6.22 -5.06 6.94
CA SER A 49 -6.18 -5.15 8.41
C SER A 49 -5.49 -6.41 8.93
N LYS A 50 -5.48 -7.48 8.17
CA LYS A 50 -4.90 -8.77 8.56
C LYS A 50 -4.15 -9.38 7.36
N PRO A 51 -2.93 -8.89 7.06
CA PRO A 51 -2.25 -9.25 5.82
C PRO A 51 -1.90 -10.74 5.68
N GLU A 52 -1.46 -11.39 6.74
CA GLU A 52 -1.10 -12.81 6.69
C GLU A 52 -2.33 -13.69 6.45
N LYS A 53 -3.44 -13.36 7.09
CA LYS A 53 -4.70 -14.07 6.91
C LYS A 53 -5.25 -13.88 5.50
N ALA A 54 -5.12 -12.67 4.97
CA ALA A 54 -5.52 -12.36 3.60
C ALA A 54 -4.70 -13.15 2.58
N LEU A 55 -3.40 -13.21 2.76
CA LEU A 55 -2.50 -13.99 1.91
C LEU A 55 -2.92 -15.46 1.89
N GLU A 56 -3.16 -16.03 3.06
CA GLU A 56 -3.58 -17.43 3.19
C GLU A 56 -4.91 -17.71 2.48
N ALA A 57 -5.92 -16.88 2.74
CA ALA A 57 -7.25 -17.06 2.18
C ALA A 57 -7.26 -16.93 0.66
N LEU A 58 -6.57 -15.94 0.12
CA LEU A 58 -6.49 -15.74 -1.33
C LEU A 58 -5.68 -16.83 -2.02
N THR A 59 -4.60 -17.28 -1.40
CA THR A 59 -3.78 -18.39 -1.94
C THR A 59 -4.59 -19.67 -2.00
N LYS A 60 -5.38 -19.98 -0.98
CA LYS A 60 -6.29 -21.14 -0.96
C LYS A 60 -7.33 -21.06 -2.07
N ALA A 61 -7.77 -19.87 -2.41
CA ALA A 61 -8.75 -19.65 -3.47
C ALA A 61 -8.14 -19.69 -4.88
N GLY A 62 -6.84 -19.91 -5.01
CA GLY A 62 -6.15 -20.06 -6.28
C GLY A 62 -5.54 -18.77 -6.83
N PHE A 63 -5.57 -17.67 -6.07
CA PHE A 63 -4.90 -16.44 -6.49
C PHE A 63 -3.41 -16.49 -6.22
N ILE A 64 -2.64 -15.90 -7.13
CA ILE A 64 -1.21 -15.68 -6.93
C ILE A 64 -1.03 -14.35 -6.22
N CYS A 65 -0.49 -14.39 -5.02
CA CYS A 65 -0.31 -13.18 -4.23
C CYS A 65 0.94 -13.28 -3.37
N LYS A 66 1.43 -12.12 -2.93
CA LYS A 66 2.59 -12.04 -2.04
C LYS A 66 2.48 -10.84 -1.11
N LEU A 67 3.16 -10.93 0.02
CA LEU A 67 3.37 -9.79 0.91
C LEU A 67 4.73 -9.17 0.64
N SER A 68 4.79 -7.86 0.72
CA SER A 68 6.04 -7.10 0.62
C SER A 68 6.03 -5.93 1.58
N ASP A 69 7.21 -5.45 1.93
CA ASP A 69 7.36 -4.28 2.77
C ASP A 69 7.16 -3.02 1.96
N VAL A 70 6.40 -2.09 2.51
CA VAL A 70 6.19 -0.76 1.95
C VAL A 70 6.32 0.28 3.05
N LEU A 71 6.49 1.52 2.64
CA LEU A 71 6.63 2.64 3.55
C LEU A 71 5.32 3.40 3.65
N GLY A 72 4.84 3.62 4.87
CA GLY A 72 3.66 4.45 5.13
C GLY A 72 4.10 5.77 5.74
N ILE A 73 3.83 6.88 5.07
CA ILE A 73 4.16 8.21 5.55
C ILE A 73 2.86 8.98 5.82
N GLU A 74 2.64 9.34 7.07
CA GLU A 74 1.49 10.13 7.47
C GLU A 74 1.79 11.61 7.23
N VAL A 75 0.94 12.28 6.48
CA VAL A 75 1.07 13.70 6.16
C VAL A 75 -0.27 14.39 6.33
N LYS A 76 -0.24 15.66 6.72
CA LYS A 76 -1.48 16.45 6.80
C LYS A 76 -2.06 16.69 5.42
N ASP A 77 -3.38 16.70 5.34
CA ASP A 77 -4.10 16.98 4.09
C ASP A 77 -4.15 18.50 3.85
N GLU A 78 -3.02 19.04 3.41
CA GLU A 78 -2.84 20.45 3.13
C GLU A 78 -2.19 20.62 1.75
N VAL A 79 -2.49 21.72 1.10
CA VAL A 79 -1.90 22.07 -0.19
C VAL A 79 -0.38 22.08 -0.08
N GLY A 80 0.27 21.34 -0.96
CA GLY A 80 1.73 21.29 -1.04
C GLY A 80 2.40 20.19 -0.22
N ASN A 81 1.70 19.50 0.67
CA ASN A 81 2.33 18.48 1.52
C ASN A 81 2.80 17.25 0.74
N LEU A 82 2.04 16.80 -0.25
CA LEU A 82 2.51 15.73 -1.13
C LEU A 82 3.73 16.19 -1.93
N ASN A 83 3.70 17.41 -2.45
CA ASN A 83 4.83 17.96 -3.19
C ASN A 83 6.08 18.03 -2.31
N ASN A 84 5.95 18.42 -1.06
CA ASN A 84 7.07 18.47 -0.11
C ASN A 84 7.68 17.09 0.12
N LEU A 85 6.84 16.06 0.24
CA LEU A 85 7.32 14.69 0.37
C LEU A 85 8.09 14.24 -0.87
N LEU A 86 7.53 14.49 -2.05
CA LEU A 86 8.15 14.11 -3.32
C LEU A 86 9.45 14.87 -3.55
N LEU A 87 9.49 16.16 -3.20
CA LEU A 87 10.69 16.97 -3.29
C LEU A 87 11.79 16.46 -2.37
N SER A 88 11.45 16.07 -1.15
CA SER A 88 12.39 15.48 -0.20
C SER A 88 13.02 14.20 -0.73
N LEU A 89 12.23 13.37 -1.39
CA LEU A 89 12.71 12.15 -2.02
C LEU A 89 13.63 12.45 -3.21
N GLN A 90 13.27 13.43 -4.04
CA GLN A 90 14.08 13.88 -5.17
C GLN A 90 15.44 14.43 -4.71
N GLU A 91 15.45 15.27 -3.69
CA GLU A 91 16.67 15.83 -3.12
C GLU A 91 17.61 14.78 -2.55
N SER A 92 17.06 13.67 -2.08
CA SER A 92 17.81 12.53 -1.58
C SER A 92 18.14 11.51 -2.66
N ASN A 93 17.86 11.83 -3.91
CA ASN A 93 18.08 10.96 -5.08
C ASN A 93 17.38 9.60 -4.96
N ILE A 94 16.17 9.61 -4.42
CA ILE A 94 15.35 8.41 -4.23
C ILE A 94 14.27 8.36 -5.30
N ASN A 95 14.19 7.22 -6.00
CA ASN A 95 13.15 6.96 -6.98
C ASN A 95 11.98 6.24 -6.32
N ILE A 96 10.77 6.65 -6.67
CA ILE A 96 9.54 5.99 -6.20
C ILE A 96 9.05 5.07 -7.32
N ASP A 97 8.84 3.79 -7.00
CA ASP A 97 8.29 2.85 -7.97
C ASP A 97 6.80 3.09 -8.19
N TYR A 98 6.06 3.30 -7.09
CA TYR A 98 4.66 3.71 -7.11
C TYR A 98 4.26 4.22 -5.72
N LEU A 99 3.14 4.94 -5.66
CA LEU A 99 2.55 5.38 -4.41
C LEU A 99 1.02 5.36 -4.51
N TYR A 100 0.35 5.24 -3.38
CA TYR A 100 -1.10 5.36 -3.31
C TYR A 100 -1.52 5.86 -1.93
N LEU A 101 -2.81 6.13 -1.80
CA LEU A 101 -3.38 6.78 -0.62
C LEU A 101 -4.07 5.77 0.29
N SER A 102 -3.83 5.92 1.58
CA SER A 102 -4.62 5.33 2.65
C SER A 102 -4.92 6.43 3.69
N PHE A 103 -5.60 6.07 4.75
CA PHE A 103 -5.94 7.01 5.83
C PHE A 103 -5.73 6.35 7.19
N ASN A 104 -5.21 7.12 8.11
CA ASN A 104 -5.20 6.75 9.52
C ASN A 104 -6.62 7.00 10.06
N ARG A 105 -7.33 5.96 10.40
CA ARG A 105 -8.73 6.06 10.82
C ARG A 105 -8.89 6.68 12.21
N ALA A 106 -7.86 6.61 13.04
CA ALA A 106 -7.88 7.24 14.36
C ALA A 106 -7.71 8.76 14.27
N THR A 107 -6.85 9.25 13.37
CA THR A 107 -6.54 10.68 13.23
C THR A 107 -7.25 11.34 12.06
N GLY A 108 -7.69 10.58 11.07
CA GLY A 108 -8.21 11.08 9.81
C GLY A 108 -7.14 11.58 8.85
N LEU A 109 -5.87 11.46 9.21
CA LEU A 109 -4.77 11.95 8.38
C LEU A 109 -4.47 11.01 7.21
N PRO A 110 -4.15 11.57 6.03
CA PRO A 110 -3.72 10.77 4.90
C PRO A 110 -2.41 10.05 5.17
N ILE A 111 -2.31 8.84 4.65
CA ILE A 111 -1.08 8.05 4.66
C ILE A 111 -0.69 7.80 3.22
N ARG A 112 0.51 8.21 2.83
CA ARG A 112 1.06 7.88 1.52
C ARG A 112 1.81 6.56 1.64
N VAL A 113 1.33 5.56 0.91
CA VAL A 113 1.98 4.25 0.84
C VAL A 113 2.95 4.27 -0.33
N LEU A 114 4.23 4.06 -0.05
CA LEU A 114 5.31 4.18 -1.01
C LEU A 114 6.02 2.84 -1.19
N HIS A 115 6.26 2.46 -2.44
CA HIS A 115 7.18 1.39 -2.76
C HIS A 115 8.46 1.99 -3.30
N VAL A 116 9.56 1.74 -2.60
CA VAL A 116 10.88 2.31 -2.89
C VAL A 116 11.94 1.23 -2.76
N PRO A 117 13.07 1.36 -3.48
CA PRO A 117 14.24 0.53 -3.18
C PRO A 117 14.86 0.93 -1.84
N ASP A 118 15.59 0.04 -1.21
CA ASP A 118 16.30 0.30 0.06
C ASP A 118 15.42 0.94 1.13
N ILE A 119 14.29 0.31 1.40
CA ILE A 119 13.20 0.86 2.22
C ILE A 119 13.67 1.34 3.61
N CYS A 120 14.60 0.62 4.25
CA CYS A 120 15.11 1.01 5.57
C CYS A 120 15.89 2.33 5.52
N GLU A 121 16.71 2.53 4.49
CA GLU A 121 17.45 3.76 4.29
C GLU A 121 16.52 4.94 3.99
N VAL A 122 15.53 4.71 3.14
CA VAL A 122 14.54 5.72 2.78
C VAL A 122 13.73 6.13 4.01
N GLU A 123 13.29 5.17 4.81
CA GLU A 123 12.58 5.45 6.07
C GLU A 123 13.42 6.31 7.00
N ALA A 124 14.70 5.97 7.21
CA ALA A 124 15.59 6.75 8.04
C ALA A 124 15.79 8.16 7.50
N CYS A 125 15.95 8.30 6.20
CA CYS A 125 16.10 9.60 5.54
C CYS A 125 14.87 10.48 5.76
N LEU A 126 13.69 9.97 5.54
CA LEU A 126 12.44 10.72 5.71
C LEU A 126 12.17 11.06 7.19
N THR A 127 12.45 10.13 8.10
CA THR A 127 12.33 10.37 9.53
C THR A 127 13.26 11.51 9.98
N ASN A 128 14.48 11.54 9.48
CA ASN A 128 15.44 12.62 9.76
C ASN A 128 14.97 13.98 9.22
N LYS A 129 14.16 13.98 8.16
CA LYS A 129 13.57 15.20 7.59
C LYS A 129 12.26 15.61 8.28
N GLY A 130 11.84 14.89 9.31
CA GLY A 130 10.66 15.22 10.09
C GLY A 130 9.36 14.55 9.64
N PHE A 131 9.41 13.63 8.69
CA PHE A 131 8.24 12.88 8.27
C PHE A 131 7.93 11.76 9.26
N ASN A 132 6.64 11.48 9.45
CA ASN A 132 6.17 10.46 10.36
C ASN A 132 5.91 9.15 9.60
N SER A 133 6.74 8.14 9.86
CA SER A 133 6.60 6.80 9.30
C SER A 133 5.71 5.96 10.22
N ILE A 134 4.78 5.22 9.63
CA ILE A 134 3.90 4.33 10.37
C ILE A 134 4.14 2.88 9.96
N SER A 135 4.00 1.97 10.92
CA SER A 135 4.20 0.52 10.70
C SER A 135 2.90 -0.25 10.55
N GLU A 136 1.79 0.36 10.91
CA GLU A 136 0.46 -0.25 10.81
C GLU A 136 -0.58 0.78 10.42
N VAL A 137 -1.57 0.35 9.66
CA VAL A 137 -2.76 1.14 9.33
C VAL A 137 -3.97 0.48 9.99
N HIS A 138 -4.76 1.29 10.67
CA HIS A 138 -5.95 0.80 11.38
C HIS A 138 -7.23 1.39 10.82
#